data_93b372b2107785a401338971a4a85438
#
_entry.id   93b372b2107785a401338971a4a85438
#
_cell.length_a   1.000
_cell.length_b   1.000
_cell.length_c   1.000
_cell.angle_alpha   90.00
_cell.angle_beta   90.00
_cell.angle_gamma   90.00
#
_symmetry.space_group_name_H-M   'P 1'
#
loop_
_entity.id
_entity.type
_entity.pdbx_description
1 polymer ?
#
loop_
_entity_poly.entity_id
_entity_poly.type
_entity_poly.pdbx_seq_one_letter_code
_entity_poly.pdbx_strand_id
1 'polypeptide(L)'
;MVANYVPENVDVYFQSENGFIGLGPAPKTGEEDEYIVNAGGQCVTILPGGAFFDSSVSFGIIRGGHVDVTVLGALQVDEEGNLANWMI
;
A
#
# COMPACT_ATOMS: atom_id res chain seq x y z
N MET A 1 -7.11 5.86 -3.35
CA MET A 1 -5.84 5.10 -3.29
C MET A 1 -4.96 5.46 -4.47
N VAL A 2 -3.67 5.60 -4.21
CA VAL A 2 -2.66 5.94 -5.24
C VAL A 2 -2.67 4.96 -6.40
N ALA A 3 -2.83 3.67 -6.12
CA ALA A 3 -2.85 2.62 -7.14
C ALA A 3 -3.93 2.85 -8.22
N ASN A 4 -5.01 3.52 -7.89
CA ASN A 4 -6.09 3.80 -8.85
C ASN A 4 -5.70 4.83 -9.90
N TYR A 5 -4.61 5.55 -9.69
CA TYR A 5 -4.16 6.64 -10.55
C TYR A 5 -2.89 6.29 -11.35
N VAL A 6 -2.38 5.07 -11.21
CA VAL A 6 -1.20 4.63 -11.95
C VAL A 6 -1.64 4.07 -13.30
N PRO A 7 -1.09 4.57 -14.43
CA PRO A 7 -1.40 4.03 -15.75
C PRO A 7 -1.01 2.57 -15.90
N GLU A 8 -1.76 1.80 -16.69
CA GLU A 8 -1.50 0.38 -16.91
C GLU A 8 -0.14 0.09 -17.56
N ASN A 9 0.41 1.04 -18.31
CA ASN A 9 1.69 0.90 -18.97
C ASN A 9 2.89 1.22 -18.07
N VAL A 10 2.67 1.54 -16.81
CA VAL A 10 3.73 1.80 -15.83
C VAL A 10 3.95 0.56 -14.98
N ASP A 11 5.19 0.10 -14.92
CA ASP A 11 5.57 -1.11 -14.21
C ASP A 11 5.89 -0.77 -12.75
N VAL A 12 4.93 -0.98 -11.88
CA VAL A 12 5.02 -0.64 -10.45
C VAL A 12 4.54 -1.81 -9.60
N TYR A 13 5.30 -2.13 -8.56
CA TYR A 13 4.91 -3.10 -7.53
C TYR A 13 4.48 -2.34 -6.28
N PHE A 14 3.24 -2.54 -5.85
CA PHE A 14 2.69 -1.88 -4.67
C PHE A 14 2.81 -2.76 -3.44
N GLN A 15 3.26 -2.14 -2.35
CA GLN A 15 3.20 -2.72 -1.02
C GLN A 15 2.06 -2.04 -0.24
N SER A 16 1.21 -2.84 0.38
CA SER A 16 0.26 -2.33 1.37
C SER A 16 0.85 -2.50 2.76
N GLU A 17 0.90 -1.42 3.54
CA GLU A 17 1.54 -1.42 4.86
C GLU A 17 0.91 -2.40 5.85
N ASN A 18 -0.36 -2.75 5.64
CA ASN A 18 -1.06 -3.70 6.49
C ASN A 18 -0.58 -5.16 6.32
N GLY A 19 0.28 -5.45 5.35
CA GLY A 19 1.03 -6.69 5.36
C GLY A 19 1.09 -7.49 4.06
N PHE A 20 1.16 -6.86 2.90
CA PHE A 20 1.43 -7.58 1.67
C PHE A 20 2.12 -6.74 0.60
N ILE A 21 2.75 -7.42 -0.34
CA ILE A 21 3.31 -6.83 -1.56
C ILE A 21 2.71 -7.52 -2.77
N GLY A 22 2.56 -6.79 -3.87
CA GLY A 22 1.94 -7.30 -5.08
C GLY A 22 0.47 -6.97 -5.19
N LEU A 23 0.08 -5.74 -4.82
CA LEU A 23 -1.29 -5.26 -4.94
C LEU A 23 -1.77 -5.37 -6.38
N GLY A 24 -2.87 -6.10 -6.58
CA GLY A 24 -3.55 -6.22 -7.85
C GLY A 24 -4.76 -5.30 -7.97
N PRO A 25 -5.48 -5.40 -9.09
CA PRO A 25 -6.69 -4.62 -9.30
C PRO A 25 -7.82 -5.03 -8.34
N ALA A 26 -8.86 -4.19 -8.27
CA ALA A 26 -10.05 -4.54 -7.50
C ALA A 26 -10.65 -5.85 -8.03
N PRO A 27 -11.14 -6.74 -7.14
CA PRO A 27 -11.76 -7.99 -7.57
C PRO A 27 -13.08 -7.72 -8.31
N LYS A 28 -13.48 -8.67 -9.13
CA LYS A 28 -14.78 -8.62 -9.79
C LYS A 28 -15.89 -8.80 -8.75
N THR A 29 -17.05 -8.23 -9.03
CA THR A 29 -18.22 -8.37 -8.15
C THR A 29 -18.53 -9.86 -7.89
N GLY A 30 -18.61 -10.24 -6.62
CA GLY A 30 -18.83 -11.60 -6.19
C GLY A 30 -17.57 -12.42 -5.95
N GLU A 31 -16.40 -11.91 -6.29
CA GLU A 31 -15.11 -12.58 -6.09
C GLU A 31 -14.28 -11.96 -4.95
N GLU A 32 -14.88 -11.03 -4.19
CA GLU A 32 -14.21 -10.35 -3.09
C GLU A 32 -13.88 -11.32 -1.95
N ASP A 33 -12.65 -11.23 -1.46
CA ASP A 33 -12.23 -11.88 -0.22
C ASP A 33 -12.15 -10.82 0.87
N GLU A 34 -12.97 -10.95 1.92
CA GLU A 34 -13.03 -9.96 3.01
C GLU A 34 -11.73 -9.85 3.80
N TYR A 35 -10.85 -10.85 3.68
CA TYR A 35 -9.55 -10.86 4.36
C TYR A 35 -8.43 -10.24 3.52
N ILE A 36 -8.68 -9.96 2.24
CA ILE A 36 -7.68 -9.35 1.36
C ILE A 36 -8.10 -7.91 1.08
N VAL A 37 -7.63 -7.01 1.92
CA VAL A 37 -7.95 -5.59 1.83
C VAL A 37 -6.67 -4.74 1.87
N ASN A 38 -6.73 -3.57 1.22
CA ASN A 38 -5.63 -2.61 1.30
C ASN A 38 -5.67 -1.83 2.62
N ALA A 39 -4.71 -0.93 2.83
CA ALA A 39 -4.63 -0.12 4.04
C ALA A 39 -5.84 0.81 4.23
N GLY A 40 -6.58 1.12 3.18
CA GLY A 40 -7.82 1.88 3.22
C GLY A 40 -9.08 1.04 3.44
N GLY A 41 -8.95 -0.28 3.62
CA GLY A 41 -10.07 -1.19 3.87
C GLY A 41 -10.82 -1.64 2.62
N GLN A 42 -10.33 -1.33 1.43
CA GLN A 42 -10.95 -1.75 0.18
C GLN A 42 -10.48 -3.15 -0.22
N CYS A 43 -11.41 -3.98 -0.70
CA CYS A 43 -11.06 -5.31 -1.22
C CYS A 43 -10.15 -5.19 -2.44
N VAL A 44 -9.10 -5.99 -2.47
CA VAL A 44 -8.10 -6.00 -3.55
C VAL A 44 -7.73 -7.44 -3.88
N THR A 45 -7.00 -7.61 -4.98
CA THR A 45 -6.40 -8.89 -5.36
C THR A 45 -4.89 -8.83 -5.17
N ILE A 46 -4.25 -10.00 -5.19
CA ILE A 46 -2.80 -10.14 -5.10
C ILE A 46 -2.30 -10.64 -6.44
N LEU A 47 -1.30 -9.97 -6.99
CA LEU A 47 -0.65 -10.40 -8.23
C LEU A 47 0.17 -11.68 -8.02
N PRO A 48 0.35 -12.51 -9.05
CA PRO A 48 1.29 -13.63 -9.00
C PRO A 48 2.68 -13.16 -8.56
N GLY A 49 3.28 -13.89 -7.62
CA GLY A 49 4.56 -13.49 -7.02
C GLY A 49 4.43 -12.57 -5.81
N GLY A 50 3.21 -12.18 -5.46
CA GLY A 50 2.96 -11.41 -4.25
C GLY A 50 3.19 -12.24 -2.98
N ALA A 51 3.31 -11.56 -1.85
CA ALA A 51 3.56 -12.20 -0.57
C ALA A 51 2.84 -11.49 0.56
N PHE A 52 2.44 -12.26 1.57
CA PHE A 52 1.85 -11.75 2.80
C PHE A 52 2.87 -11.83 3.94
N PHE A 53 2.83 -10.86 4.82
CA PHE A 53 3.69 -10.81 6.00
C PHE A 53 3.00 -9.98 7.09
N ASP A 54 3.53 -10.04 8.31
CA ASP A 54 3.00 -9.24 9.40
C ASP A 54 3.40 -7.75 9.27
N SER A 55 2.78 -6.90 10.08
CA SER A 55 3.03 -5.46 10.03
C SER A 55 4.47 -5.10 10.42
N SER A 56 5.07 -5.87 11.30
CA SER A 56 6.46 -5.68 11.71
C SER A 56 7.41 -5.85 10.52
N VAL A 57 7.23 -6.90 9.73
CA VAL A 57 7.99 -7.13 8.50
C VAL A 57 7.69 -6.04 7.47
N SER A 58 6.43 -5.66 7.33
CA SER A 58 6.01 -4.62 6.39
C SER A 58 6.73 -3.29 6.64
N PHE A 59 6.74 -2.81 7.87
CA PHE A 59 7.45 -1.58 8.22
C PHE A 59 8.97 -1.76 8.18
N GLY A 60 9.46 -2.96 8.46
CA GLY A 60 10.89 -3.29 8.31
C GLY A 60 11.37 -3.16 6.87
N ILE A 61 10.56 -3.56 5.91
CA ILE A 61 10.86 -3.40 4.47
C ILE A 61 10.96 -1.91 4.12
N ILE A 62 10.03 -1.11 4.60
CA ILE A 62 10.01 0.33 4.34
C ILE A 62 11.23 1.02 4.98
N ARG A 63 11.45 0.79 6.27
CA ARG A 63 12.55 1.40 7.02
C ARG A 63 13.93 0.91 6.58
N GLY A 64 14.01 -0.29 6.07
CA GLY A 64 15.25 -0.87 5.57
C GLY A 64 15.68 -0.35 4.19
N GLY A 65 14.92 0.57 3.60
CA GLY A 65 15.26 1.16 2.30
C GLY A 65 14.99 0.25 1.11
N HIS A 66 14.11 -0.73 1.25
CA HIS A 66 13.76 -1.66 0.18
C HIS A 66 12.59 -1.17 -0.69
N VAL A 67 12.04 0.01 -0.38
CA VAL A 67 10.94 0.63 -1.11
C VAL A 67 11.46 1.91 -1.76
N ASP A 68 11.21 2.09 -3.05
CA ASP A 68 11.70 3.25 -3.80
C ASP A 68 10.92 4.52 -3.49
N VAL A 69 9.60 4.41 -3.32
CA VAL A 69 8.71 5.54 -3.09
C VAL A 69 7.66 5.17 -2.05
N THR A 70 7.45 6.04 -1.08
CA THR A 70 6.38 5.92 -0.09
C THR A 70 5.44 7.12 -0.21
N VAL A 71 4.13 6.86 -0.22
CA VAL A 71 3.11 7.92 -0.24
C VAL A 71 2.37 7.89 1.09
N LEU A 72 2.44 8.99 1.81
CA LEU A 72 1.86 9.13 3.15
C LEU A 72 0.86 10.29 3.17
N GLY A 73 -0.26 10.07 3.86
CA GLY A 73 -1.15 11.16 4.22
C GLY A 73 -0.64 11.88 5.46
N ALA A 74 -0.79 13.19 5.51
CA ALA A 74 -0.40 13.98 6.67
C ALA A 74 -1.33 15.17 6.88
N LEU A 75 -1.52 15.56 8.14
CA LEU A 75 -2.26 16.77 8.49
C LEU A 75 -1.43 18.01 8.28
N GLN A 76 -0.14 17.93 8.56
CA GLN A 76 0.80 19.02 8.32
C GLN A 76 2.11 18.48 7.75
N VAL A 77 2.69 19.26 6.86
CA VAL A 77 4.02 19.02 6.29
C VAL A 77 4.78 20.35 6.35
N ASP A 78 5.98 20.33 6.90
CA ASP A 78 6.82 21.52 6.91
C ASP A 78 7.65 21.62 5.61
N GLU A 79 8.38 22.71 5.44
CA GLU A 79 9.20 22.94 4.25
C GLU A 79 10.43 22.02 4.16
N GLU A 80 10.80 21.36 5.25
CA GLU A 80 11.89 20.38 5.30
C GLU A 80 11.39 18.94 5.03
N GLY A 81 10.07 18.74 4.82
CA GLY A 81 9.49 17.44 4.56
C GLY A 81 9.14 16.63 5.81
N ASN A 82 9.11 17.26 6.99
CA ASN A 82 8.66 16.59 8.20
C ASN A 82 7.14 16.53 8.26
N LEU A 83 6.61 15.39 8.65
CA LEU A 83 5.17 15.14 8.73
C LEU A 83 4.68 15.20 10.17
N ALA A 84 3.44 15.67 10.36
CA ALA A 84 2.77 15.62 11.64
C ALA A 84 1.33 15.15 11.49
N ASN A 85 0.98 14.12 12.26
CA ASN A 85 -0.36 13.54 12.36
C ASN A 85 -0.71 13.41 13.85
N TRP A 86 -1.25 14.48 14.44
CA TRP A 86 -1.49 14.50 15.90
C TRP A 86 -2.94 14.20 16.27
N MET A 87 -3.83 14.06 15.31
CA MET A 87 -5.22 13.68 15.53
C MET A 87 -5.80 12.93 14.34
N ILE A 88 -6.84 12.19 14.61
CA ILE A 88 -7.58 11.42 13.62
C ILE A 88 -8.98 12.00 13.45
#